data_94bf9717790078107c39c48972c91ef2
#
_entry.id   94bf9717790078107c39c48972c91ef2
#
_cell.length_a   1.000
_cell.length_b   1.000
_cell.length_c   1.000
_cell.angle_alpha   90.00
_cell.angle_beta   90.00
_cell.angle_gamma   90.00
#
_symmetry.space_group_name_H-M   'P 1'
#
loop_
_entity.id
_entity.type
_entity.pdbx_description
1 polymer ?
#
loop_
_entity_poly.entity_id
_entity_poly.type
_entity_poly.pdbx_seq_one_letter_code
_entity_poly.pdbx_strand_id
1 'polypeptide(L)'
;MIGETYPFISEEYTQGSDVLFFVFLSQGERVVPKAIGFTPIEKHNSKFYNWGFGDLVTNEKTGEFEIDDETESNNGDVKTVFYTVVSTLSKFFEFHPEATVHIEGSNTQRTRIYKSFINRYWGQIEPYYDVRGYASGKIRDFEPGTEYEYLLISRKKT
;
A
#
# COMPACT_ATOMS: atom_id res chain seq x y z
N MET A 1 -12.91 9.56 2.35
CA MET A 1 -12.72 8.46 3.28
C MET A 1 -13.10 8.85 4.68
N ILE A 2 -13.80 8.00 5.37
CA ILE A 2 -14.31 8.28 6.71
C ILE A 2 -13.41 7.59 7.72
N GLY A 3 -12.66 8.36 8.49
CA GLY A 3 -11.81 7.83 9.55
C GLY A 3 -10.65 8.76 9.86
N GLU A 4 -10.13 8.62 11.05
CA GLU A 4 -8.98 9.40 11.50
C GLU A 4 -7.72 8.87 10.84
N THR A 5 -6.90 9.79 10.32
CA THR A 5 -5.64 9.46 9.67
C THR A 5 -4.48 10.19 10.35
N TYR A 6 -3.28 9.62 10.21
CA TYR A 6 -2.06 10.35 10.58
C TYR A 6 -1.67 11.33 9.48
N PRO A 7 -1.05 12.45 9.83
CA PRO A 7 -0.40 13.29 8.83
C PRO A 7 0.71 12.51 8.14
N PHE A 8 0.85 12.71 6.85
CA PHE A 8 1.94 12.07 6.11
C PHE A 8 2.59 13.07 5.17
N ILE A 9 3.87 12.80 4.84
CA ILE A 9 4.61 13.56 3.85
C ILE A 9 4.89 12.67 2.65
N SER A 10 4.90 13.27 1.46
CA SER A 10 5.26 12.56 0.24
C SER A 10 6.63 13.03 -0.24
N GLU A 11 7.47 12.09 -0.64
CA GLU A 11 8.77 12.41 -1.20
C GLU A 11 9.03 11.56 -2.45
N GLU A 12 9.63 12.18 -3.46
CA GLU A 12 10.21 11.44 -4.56
C GLU A 12 11.54 10.86 -4.08
N TYR A 13 11.72 9.56 -4.30
CA TYR A 13 12.91 8.86 -3.81
C TYR A 13 14.20 9.38 -4.44
N THR A 14 14.15 9.68 -5.73
CA THR A 14 15.28 10.22 -6.46
C THR A 14 14.78 11.25 -7.47
N GLN A 15 15.50 12.32 -7.66
CA GLN A 15 15.14 13.34 -8.64
C GLN A 15 15.02 12.70 -10.03
N GLY A 16 13.84 12.87 -10.66
CA GLY A 16 13.54 12.27 -11.96
C GLY A 16 13.09 10.81 -11.89
N SER A 17 12.93 10.26 -10.68
CA SER A 17 12.42 8.90 -10.46
C SER A 17 10.89 8.91 -10.42
N ASP A 18 10.28 7.86 -10.97
CA ASP A 18 8.84 7.63 -10.86
C ASP A 18 8.45 6.99 -9.53
N VAL A 19 9.40 6.75 -8.65
CA VAL A 19 9.18 6.16 -7.33
C VAL A 19 8.63 7.22 -6.39
N LEU A 20 7.51 6.93 -5.75
CA LEU A 20 6.86 7.83 -4.82
C LEU A 20 6.76 7.18 -3.44
N PHE A 21 7.23 7.90 -2.41
CA PHE A 21 7.15 7.45 -1.03
C PHE A 21 6.24 8.35 -0.21
N PHE A 22 5.53 7.72 0.72
CA PHE A 22 4.80 8.41 1.77
C PHE A 22 5.30 7.92 3.12
N VAL A 23 5.54 8.84 4.03
CA VAL A 23 6.04 8.53 5.37
C VAL A 23 5.11 9.14 6.41
N PHE A 24 4.81 8.37 7.43
CA PHE A 24 4.04 8.86 8.57
C PHE A 24 4.52 8.20 9.87
N LEU A 25 4.10 8.75 11.00
CA LEU A 25 4.43 8.19 12.31
C LEU A 25 3.19 7.51 12.89
N SER A 26 3.27 6.21 13.07
CA SER A 26 2.29 5.45 13.84
C SER A 26 2.48 5.80 15.32
N GLN A 27 1.42 6.26 15.97
CA GLN A 27 1.48 6.78 17.34
C GLN A 27 0.56 6.00 18.29
N GLY A 28 0.68 4.67 18.26
CA GLY A 28 -0.04 3.78 19.17
C GLY A 28 0.70 3.67 20.51
N GLU A 29 1.01 2.44 20.91
CA GLU A 29 1.77 2.20 22.14
C GLU A 29 3.18 2.77 22.07
N ARG A 30 3.73 2.90 20.86
CA ARG A 30 5.05 3.44 20.57
C ARG A 30 4.93 4.39 19.37
N VAL A 31 5.96 5.18 19.13
CA VAL A 31 6.06 5.94 17.89
C VAL A 31 6.90 5.12 16.91
N VAL A 32 6.29 4.70 15.82
CA VAL A 32 6.93 3.86 14.79
C VAL A 32 6.84 4.55 13.44
N PRO A 33 7.96 4.94 12.85
CA PRO A 33 7.94 5.46 11.47
C PRO A 33 7.49 4.37 10.50
N LYS A 34 6.56 4.72 9.63
CA LYS A 34 6.02 3.84 8.60
C LYS A 34 6.22 4.45 7.23
N ALA A 35 6.39 3.61 6.23
CA ALA A 35 6.54 4.07 4.86
C ALA A 35 5.71 3.24 3.91
N ILE A 36 5.17 3.91 2.88
CA ILE A 36 4.53 3.26 1.75
C ILE A 36 5.29 3.69 0.51
N GLY A 37 5.73 2.71 -0.30
CA GLY A 37 6.42 2.98 -1.54
C GLY A 37 5.64 2.49 -2.74
N PHE A 38 5.61 3.30 -3.80
CA PHE A 38 5.05 2.94 -5.09
C PHE A 38 6.17 2.97 -6.11
N THR A 39 6.51 1.82 -6.68
CA THR A 39 7.64 1.66 -7.58
C THR A 39 7.15 1.14 -8.93
N PRO A 40 7.47 1.81 -10.06
CA PRO A 40 7.07 1.30 -11.37
C PRO A 40 7.66 -0.08 -11.64
N ILE A 41 6.82 -0.99 -12.16
CA ILE A 41 7.24 -2.35 -12.47
C ILE A 41 8.17 -2.35 -13.68
N GLU A 42 7.88 -1.48 -14.66
CA GLU A 42 8.72 -1.32 -15.85
C GLU A 42 9.20 0.13 -15.96
N LYS A 43 10.50 0.32 -16.21
CA LYS A 43 11.14 1.63 -16.29
C LYS A 43 10.51 2.62 -17.27
N HIS A 44 9.86 2.11 -18.32
CA HIS A 44 9.32 2.96 -19.39
C HIS A 44 7.80 2.87 -19.51
N ASN A 45 7.16 2.16 -18.58
CA ASN A 45 5.71 2.04 -18.55
C ASN A 45 5.21 2.41 -17.16
N SER A 46 4.71 3.63 -17.02
CA SER A 46 4.22 4.17 -15.75
C SER A 46 2.79 3.75 -15.40
N LYS A 47 2.30 2.65 -15.98
CA LYS A 47 0.93 2.18 -15.72
C LYS A 47 0.84 1.17 -14.58
N PHE A 48 1.89 0.40 -14.31
CA PHE A 48 1.88 -0.63 -13.28
C PHE A 48 2.93 -0.34 -12.22
N TYR A 49 2.49 -0.34 -10.97
CA TYR A 49 3.34 -0.04 -9.83
C TYR A 49 3.28 -1.15 -8.80
N ASN A 50 4.43 -1.49 -8.23
CA ASN A 50 4.49 -2.32 -7.04
C ASN A 50 4.27 -1.45 -5.81
N TRP A 51 3.55 -1.98 -4.84
CA TRP A 51 3.28 -1.33 -3.58
C TRP A 51 4.04 -2.05 -2.46
N GLY A 52 4.72 -1.29 -1.63
CA GLY A 52 5.39 -1.79 -0.44
C GLY A 52 4.96 -0.99 0.78
N PHE A 53 4.73 -1.67 1.89
CA PHE A 53 4.34 -1.04 3.14
C PHE A 53 5.02 -1.72 4.30
N GLY A 54 5.49 -0.94 5.27
CA GLY A 54 6.09 -1.48 6.46
C GLY A 54 6.71 -0.39 7.31
N ASP A 55 7.48 -0.82 8.30
CA ASP A 55 8.23 0.10 9.15
C ASP A 55 9.40 0.69 8.37
N LEU A 56 9.64 1.98 8.57
CA LEU A 56 10.81 2.64 8.00
C LEU A 56 12.00 2.36 8.91
N VAL A 57 13.00 1.67 8.36
CA VAL A 57 14.21 1.29 9.10
C VAL A 57 15.45 1.79 8.37
N THR A 58 16.54 1.91 9.10
CA THR A 58 17.83 2.30 8.53
C THR A 58 18.69 1.05 8.32
N ASN A 59 19.20 0.88 7.10
CA ASN A 59 20.17 -0.15 6.81
C ASN A 59 21.49 0.27 7.41
N GLU A 60 21.98 -0.50 8.39
CA GLU A 60 23.22 -0.17 9.11
C GLU A 60 24.47 -0.21 8.23
N LYS A 61 24.45 -0.96 7.14
CA LYS A 61 25.60 -1.08 6.23
C LYS A 61 25.71 0.09 5.26
N THR A 62 24.57 0.61 4.77
CA THR A 62 24.53 1.65 3.74
C THR A 62 24.14 3.01 4.29
N GLY A 63 23.50 3.06 5.46
CA GLY A 63 22.90 4.27 6.02
C GLY A 63 21.62 4.71 5.33
N GLU A 64 21.13 3.94 4.38
CA GLU A 64 19.91 4.26 3.65
C GLU A 64 18.65 3.76 4.38
N PHE A 65 17.53 4.43 4.12
CA PHE A 65 16.23 4.01 4.65
C PHE A 65 15.64 2.90 3.79
N GLU A 66 15.00 1.95 4.45
CA GLU A 66 14.33 0.82 3.81
C GLU A 66 12.96 0.60 4.44
N ILE A 67 12.07 -0.07 3.70
CA ILE A 67 10.78 -0.49 4.21
C ILE A 67 10.90 -1.95 4.69
N ASP A 68 10.67 -2.16 5.98
CA ASP A 68 10.62 -3.51 6.57
C ASP A 68 9.16 -3.98 6.60
N ASP A 69 8.78 -4.80 5.64
CA ASP A 69 7.44 -5.38 5.58
C ASP A 69 7.36 -6.78 6.21
N GLU A 70 8.43 -7.26 6.81
CA GLU A 70 8.48 -8.56 7.44
C GLU A 70 8.16 -8.53 8.94
N THR A 71 8.47 -7.43 9.61
CA THR A 71 8.24 -7.27 11.04
C THR A 71 6.89 -6.63 11.32
N GLU A 72 6.11 -7.25 12.20
CA GLU A 72 4.88 -6.66 12.70
C GLU A 72 5.18 -5.79 13.91
N SER A 73 4.87 -4.51 13.83
CA SER A 73 5.08 -3.61 14.96
C SER A 73 4.00 -3.72 16.03
N ASN A 74 2.79 -4.17 15.64
CA ASN A 74 1.66 -4.40 16.53
C ASN A 74 1.45 -3.26 17.54
N ASN A 75 1.27 -2.06 17.01
CA ASN A 75 1.31 -0.81 17.79
C ASN A 75 -0.04 -0.36 18.35
N GLY A 76 -1.10 -1.16 18.16
CA GLY A 76 -2.42 -0.88 18.73
C GLY A 76 -3.26 0.15 17.98
N ASP A 77 -2.81 0.62 16.83
CA ASP A 77 -3.46 1.68 16.06
C ASP A 77 -3.82 1.26 14.61
N VAL A 78 -4.10 0.00 14.44
CA VAL A 78 -4.32 -0.64 13.12
C VAL A 78 -5.32 0.12 12.25
N LYS A 79 -6.41 0.59 12.85
CA LYS A 79 -7.46 1.28 12.10
C LYS A 79 -6.98 2.62 11.54
N THR A 80 -6.28 3.40 12.35
CA THR A 80 -5.73 4.70 11.92
C THR A 80 -4.63 4.50 10.87
N VAL A 81 -3.80 3.46 11.06
CA VAL A 81 -2.80 3.09 10.06
C VAL A 81 -3.47 2.74 8.73
N PHE A 82 -4.52 1.92 8.77
CA PHE A 82 -5.25 1.55 7.56
C PHE A 82 -5.80 2.78 6.83
N TYR A 83 -6.49 3.67 7.53
CA TYR A 83 -7.03 4.88 6.91
C TYR A 83 -5.94 5.78 6.34
N THR A 84 -4.79 5.84 7.01
CA THR A 84 -3.65 6.60 6.50
C THR A 84 -3.11 5.98 5.20
N VAL A 85 -2.95 4.66 5.17
CA VAL A 85 -2.50 3.94 3.97
C VAL A 85 -3.45 4.18 2.79
N VAL A 86 -4.76 4.12 3.02
CA VAL A 86 -5.74 4.38 1.95
C VAL A 86 -5.67 5.84 1.49
N SER A 87 -5.42 6.76 2.41
CA SER A 87 -5.23 8.18 2.04
C SER A 87 -4.01 8.39 1.16
N THR A 88 -2.90 7.67 1.43
CA THR A 88 -1.72 7.72 0.54
C THR A 88 -2.02 7.13 -0.82
N LEU A 89 -2.81 6.07 -0.88
CA LEU A 89 -3.24 5.47 -2.15
C LEU A 89 -4.06 6.47 -2.98
N SER A 90 -4.98 7.18 -2.33
CA SER A 90 -5.76 8.24 -2.98
C SER A 90 -4.85 9.33 -3.54
N LYS A 91 -3.85 9.74 -2.76
CA LYS A 91 -2.88 10.75 -3.19
C LYS A 91 -2.04 10.26 -4.36
N PHE A 92 -1.62 8.99 -4.33
CA PHE A 92 -0.90 8.38 -5.44
C PHE A 92 -1.71 8.47 -6.74
N PHE A 93 -3.00 8.15 -6.69
CA PHE A 93 -3.86 8.19 -7.88
C PHE A 93 -4.16 9.61 -8.35
N GLU A 94 -3.97 10.63 -7.53
CA GLU A 94 -4.01 12.02 -8.02
C GLU A 94 -2.85 12.30 -8.99
N PHE A 95 -1.66 11.74 -8.70
CA PHE A 95 -0.50 11.89 -9.56
C PHE A 95 -0.51 10.92 -10.75
N HIS A 96 -1.08 9.74 -10.57
CA HIS A 96 -1.07 8.65 -11.56
C HIS A 96 -2.48 8.07 -11.74
N PRO A 97 -3.42 8.83 -12.32
CA PRO A 97 -4.82 8.41 -12.36
C PRO A 97 -5.10 7.17 -13.21
N GLU A 98 -4.20 6.83 -14.13
CA GLU A 98 -4.36 5.66 -15.00
C GLU A 98 -3.56 4.44 -14.51
N ALA A 99 -2.93 4.55 -13.35
CA ALA A 99 -2.08 3.48 -12.85
C ALA A 99 -2.88 2.33 -12.23
N THR A 100 -2.27 1.16 -12.23
CA THR A 100 -2.73 -0.02 -11.49
C THR A 100 -1.65 -0.39 -10.49
N VAL A 101 -2.04 -0.58 -9.24
CA VAL A 101 -1.13 -0.91 -8.15
C VAL A 101 -1.22 -2.41 -7.85
N HIS A 102 -0.08 -3.08 -7.89
CA HIS A 102 0.07 -4.49 -7.57
C HIS A 102 0.41 -4.63 -6.10
N ILE A 103 -0.44 -5.34 -5.35
CA ILE A 103 -0.28 -5.54 -3.91
C ILE A 103 -0.02 -7.00 -3.61
N GLU A 104 1.20 -7.27 -3.22
CA GLU A 104 1.64 -8.59 -2.79
C GLU A 104 2.69 -8.39 -1.69
N GLY A 105 2.59 -9.12 -0.59
CA GLY A 105 3.59 -9.03 0.47
C GLY A 105 4.85 -9.81 0.11
N SER A 106 5.89 -9.61 0.90
CA SER A 106 7.17 -10.31 0.74
C SER A 106 7.06 -11.83 0.93
N ASN A 107 5.98 -12.28 1.56
CA ASN A 107 5.67 -13.69 1.74
C ASN A 107 4.15 -13.89 1.78
N THR A 108 3.72 -15.14 1.80
CA THR A 108 2.30 -15.51 1.81
C THR A 108 1.55 -14.94 3.01
N GLN A 109 2.17 -14.95 4.18
CA GLN A 109 1.56 -14.43 5.39
C GLN A 109 1.31 -12.92 5.27
N ARG A 110 2.28 -12.17 4.77
CA ARG A 110 2.17 -10.72 4.60
C ARG A 110 1.09 -10.38 3.57
N THR A 111 1.03 -11.12 2.47
CA THR A 111 -0.02 -10.96 1.46
C THR A 111 -1.41 -11.19 2.07
N ARG A 112 -1.56 -12.18 2.94
CA ARG A 112 -2.82 -12.44 3.64
C ARG A 112 -3.24 -11.28 4.54
N ILE A 113 -2.29 -10.65 5.21
CA ILE A 113 -2.56 -9.49 6.05
C ILE A 113 -3.13 -8.34 5.21
N TYR A 114 -2.51 -8.04 4.08
CA TYR A 114 -2.98 -6.98 3.19
C TYR A 114 -4.38 -7.28 2.65
N LYS A 115 -4.62 -8.51 2.21
CA LYS A 115 -5.95 -8.93 1.74
C LYS A 115 -7.00 -8.87 2.84
N SER A 116 -6.61 -9.22 4.05
CA SER A 116 -7.48 -9.18 5.22
C SER A 116 -7.98 -7.76 5.50
N PHE A 117 -7.11 -6.77 5.37
CA PHE A 117 -7.50 -5.36 5.52
C PHE A 117 -8.52 -4.95 4.45
N ILE A 118 -8.29 -5.33 3.21
CA ILE A 118 -9.21 -5.00 2.11
C ILE A 118 -10.56 -5.69 2.32
N ASN A 119 -10.57 -6.95 2.74
CA ASN A 119 -11.78 -7.66 3.11
C ASN A 119 -12.58 -6.91 4.18
N ARG A 120 -11.90 -6.57 5.26
CA ARG A 120 -12.53 -5.97 6.44
C ARG A 120 -13.16 -4.62 6.13
N TYR A 121 -12.52 -3.82 5.28
CA TYR A 121 -12.97 -2.47 4.98
C TYR A 121 -13.51 -2.33 3.55
N TRP A 122 -13.94 -3.45 2.96
CA TRP A 122 -14.41 -3.49 1.57
C TRP A 122 -15.49 -2.46 1.28
N GLY A 123 -16.45 -2.28 2.16
CA GLY A 123 -17.53 -1.31 1.99
C GLY A 123 -17.05 0.13 1.88
N GLN A 124 -15.86 0.43 2.39
CA GLN A 124 -15.26 1.76 2.31
C GLN A 124 -14.30 1.90 1.11
N ILE A 125 -13.85 0.79 0.56
CA ILE A 125 -12.91 0.75 -0.57
C ILE A 125 -13.65 0.70 -1.90
N GLU A 126 -14.65 -0.15 -1.99
CA GLU A 126 -15.41 -0.42 -3.22
C GLU A 126 -15.91 0.83 -3.94
N PRO A 127 -16.46 1.85 -3.24
CA PRO A 127 -16.97 3.03 -3.94
C PRO A 127 -15.92 3.84 -4.71
N TYR A 128 -14.65 3.71 -4.36
CA TYR A 128 -13.57 4.55 -4.88
C TYR A 128 -12.58 3.81 -5.76
N TYR A 129 -12.46 2.50 -5.62
CA TYR A 129 -11.42 1.71 -6.27
C TYR A 129 -11.98 0.48 -6.96
N ASP A 130 -11.40 0.15 -8.11
CA ASP A 130 -11.59 -1.15 -8.75
C ASP A 130 -10.50 -2.08 -8.21
N VAL A 131 -10.91 -3.16 -7.59
CA VAL A 131 -10.00 -4.15 -7.03
C VAL A 131 -10.21 -5.47 -7.75
N ARG A 132 -9.13 -6.06 -8.22
CA ARG A 132 -9.12 -7.38 -8.84
C ARG A 132 -8.17 -8.28 -8.10
N GLY A 133 -8.43 -9.57 -8.12
CA GLY A 133 -7.58 -10.56 -7.51
C GLY A 133 -7.12 -11.60 -8.52
N TYR A 134 -5.89 -12.06 -8.32
CA TYR A 134 -5.34 -13.15 -9.12
C TYR A 134 -5.40 -14.44 -8.31
N ALA A 135 -6.02 -15.48 -8.88
CA ALA A 135 -6.07 -16.80 -8.29
C ALA A 135 -6.23 -17.84 -9.38
N SER A 136 -5.50 -18.95 -9.27
CA SER A 136 -5.62 -20.10 -10.17
C SER A 136 -5.48 -19.73 -11.66
N GLY A 137 -4.53 -18.84 -11.94
CA GLY A 137 -4.23 -18.41 -13.32
C GLY A 137 -5.20 -17.42 -13.91
N LYS A 138 -6.13 -16.87 -13.12
CA LYS A 138 -7.14 -15.93 -13.60
C LYS A 138 -7.21 -14.68 -12.74
N ILE A 139 -7.46 -13.55 -13.41
CA ILE A 139 -7.74 -12.28 -12.76
C ILE A 139 -9.25 -12.07 -12.76
N ARG A 140 -9.82 -11.78 -11.60
CA ARG A 140 -11.26 -11.58 -11.42
C ARG A 140 -11.52 -10.37 -10.55
N ASP A 141 -12.74 -9.85 -10.60
CA ASP A 141 -13.17 -8.83 -9.67
C ASP A 141 -13.07 -9.37 -8.24
N PHE A 142 -12.62 -8.52 -7.33
CA PHE A 142 -12.44 -8.91 -5.94
C PHE A 142 -13.79 -9.24 -5.28
N GLU A 143 -13.81 -10.38 -4.61
CA GLU A 143 -14.94 -10.80 -3.78
C GLU A 143 -14.42 -11.06 -2.36
N PRO A 144 -15.04 -10.42 -1.34
CA PRO A 144 -14.66 -10.68 0.06
C PRO A 144 -14.76 -12.16 0.39
N GLY A 145 -13.80 -12.67 1.16
CA GLY A 145 -13.77 -14.06 1.58
C GLY A 145 -13.11 -15.01 0.61
N THR A 146 -12.67 -14.55 -0.55
CA THR A 146 -11.96 -15.37 -1.54
C THR A 146 -10.46 -15.24 -1.35
N GLU A 147 -9.73 -16.35 -1.53
CA GLU A 147 -8.27 -16.37 -1.49
C GLU A 147 -7.68 -15.91 -2.83
N TYR A 148 -6.75 -14.97 -2.77
CA TYR A 148 -6.02 -14.47 -3.94
C TYR A 148 -4.52 -14.51 -3.68
N GLU A 149 -3.74 -14.73 -4.74
CA GLU A 149 -2.28 -14.70 -4.67
C GLU A 149 -1.76 -13.27 -4.58
N TYR A 150 -2.38 -12.35 -5.31
CA TYR A 150 -2.11 -10.91 -5.21
C TYR A 150 -3.36 -10.13 -5.64
N LEU A 151 -3.32 -8.83 -5.37
CA LEU A 151 -4.41 -7.91 -5.74
C LEU A 151 -3.90 -6.82 -6.66
N LEU A 152 -4.79 -6.34 -7.51
CA LEU A 152 -4.56 -5.21 -8.39
C LEU A 152 -5.60 -4.14 -8.07
N ILE A 153 -5.14 -2.94 -7.78
CA ILE A 153 -6.02 -1.81 -7.42
C ILE A 153 -5.82 -0.68 -8.42
N SER A 154 -6.91 -0.15 -8.94
CA SER A 154 -6.92 1.05 -9.76
C SER A 154 -8.02 1.98 -9.30
N ARG A 155 -7.90 3.26 -9.67
CA ARG A 155 -8.92 4.25 -9.35
C ARG A 155 -10.19 3.93 -10.14
N LYS A 156 -11.33 3.98 -9.47
CA LYS A 156 -12.61 3.76 -10.14
C LYS A 156 -12.87 4.87 -11.14
N LYS A 157 -13.20 4.48 -12.37
CA LYS A 157 -13.54 5.43 -13.42
C LYS A 157 -14.97 5.90 -13.22
N THR A 158 -15.17 7.20 -13.31
CA THR A 158 -16.50 7.82 -13.24
C THR A 158 -17.09 7.98 -14.61
#